data_5765d49d25e292ee1184248a245b721c
#
_entry.id   5765d49d25e292ee1184248a245b721c
#
_cell.length_a   1.000
_cell.length_b   1.000
_cell.length_c   1.000
_cell.angle_alpha   90.00
_cell.angle_beta   90.00
_cell.angle_gamma   90.00
#
_symmetry.space_group_name_H-M   'P 1'
#
loop_
_entity.id
_entity.type
_entity.pdbx_description
1 polymer ?
#
loop_
_entity_poly.entity_id
_entity_poly.type
_entity_poly.pdbx_seq_one_letter_code
_entity_poly.pdbx_strand_id
1 'polypeptide(L)'
;DIPEYFKEIQERTLRTAENVFSQPYTAYKGDRIAGLDPQEIAAENIYSQQIIPQAGQLAGIANQTYDRATAQAYANPYENQVISGALGDLQEAYGQSQTAMDAQAIGSGAFGGSRQGIQNVLGQERYLDSVADTSARLRQAGFESGASRFAQDRATQMGGLGQQLGAATTQIGALQSGAQGLQAF
;
A
#
# COMPACT_ATOMS: atom_id res chain seq x y z
N ASP A 1 80.72 23.93 -35.48
CA ASP A 1 80.39 24.95 -34.52
C ASP A 1 78.87 25.04 -34.37
N ILE A 2 78.40 24.92 -33.17
CA ILE A 2 76.96 25.03 -32.85
C ILE A 2 76.56 26.49 -32.99
N PRO A 3 75.53 26.82 -33.82
CA PRO A 3 75.09 28.20 -33.98
C PRO A 3 74.72 28.87 -32.64
N GLU A 4 75.05 30.15 -32.49
CA GLU A 4 74.90 30.90 -31.24
C GLU A 4 73.46 30.88 -30.69
N TYR A 5 72.47 30.91 -31.57
CA TYR A 5 71.05 30.84 -31.17
C TYR A 5 70.70 29.54 -30.48
N PHE A 6 71.34 28.42 -30.82
CA PHE A 6 71.17 27.12 -30.19
C PHE A 6 71.73 27.14 -28.74
N LYS A 7 72.86 27.84 -28.53
CA LYS A 7 73.42 28.00 -27.19
C LYS A 7 72.51 28.78 -26.28
N GLU A 8 71.91 29.88 -26.77
CA GLU A 8 70.93 30.66 -26.02
C GLU A 8 69.66 29.85 -25.64
N ILE A 9 69.15 29.04 -26.57
CA ILE A 9 68.01 28.16 -26.30
C ILE A 9 68.39 27.11 -25.22
N GLN A 10 69.56 26.49 -25.36
CA GLN A 10 70.03 25.52 -24.37
C GLN A 10 70.22 26.13 -23.00
N GLU A 11 70.86 27.31 -22.87
CA GLU A 11 71.03 28.00 -21.62
C GLU A 11 69.68 28.39 -21.00
N ARG A 12 68.75 28.87 -21.79
CA ARG A 12 67.42 29.25 -21.33
C ARG A 12 66.63 28.02 -20.86
N THR A 13 66.73 26.89 -21.58
CA THR A 13 66.08 25.63 -21.20
C THR A 13 66.68 25.08 -19.93
N LEU A 14 68.02 25.11 -19.79
CA LEU A 14 68.71 24.65 -18.59
C LEU A 14 68.32 25.50 -17.36
N ARG A 15 68.32 26.86 -17.50
CA ARG A 15 67.89 27.76 -16.41
C ARG A 15 66.42 27.56 -16.06
N THR A 16 65.55 27.31 -17.02
CA THR A 16 64.15 27.01 -16.74
C THR A 16 64.00 25.66 -16.03
N ALA A 17 64.73 24.65 -16.44
CA ALA A 17 64.73 23.33 -15.80
C ALA A 17 65.31 23.45 -14.36
N GLU A 18 66.39 24.19 -14.17
CA GLU A 18 66.97 24.39 -12.85
C GLU A 18 66.02 25.12 -11.89
N ASN A 19 65.29 26.15 -12.40
CA ASN A 19 64.25 26.82 -11.65
C ASN A 19 63.11 25.92 -11.28
N VAL A 20 62.67 25.01 -12.16
CA VAL A 20 61.59 24.05 -11.88
C VAL A 20 62.07 23.01 -10.86
N PHE A 21 63.32 22.48 -11.01
CA PHE A 21 63.86 21.53 -10.07
C PHE A 21 64.21 22.12 -8.69
N SER A 22 64.51 23.39 -8.62
CA SER A 22 64.79 24.08 -7.35
C SER A 22 63.56 24.44 -6.57
N GLN A 23 62.37 24.45 -7.20
CA GLN A 23 61.12 24.69 -6.47
C GLN A 23 60.77 23.48 -5.58
N PRO A 24 60.62 23.71 -4.27
CA PRO A 24 60.21 22.61 -3.39
C PRO A 24 58.80 22.13 -3.78
N TYR A 25 58.62 20.81 -3.83
CA TYR A 25 57.31 20.21 -4.07
C TYR A 25 56.30 20.74 -3.05
N THR A 26 55.34 21.50 -3.51
CA THR A 26 54.20 21.90 -2.69
C THR A 26 53.08 20.93 -2.86
N ALA A 27 52.84 20.13 -1.82
CA ALA A 27 51.71 19.20 -1.84
C ALA A 27 50.40 19.97 -2.02
N TYR A 28 49.57 19.52 -2.95
CA TYR A 28 48.22 20.05 -3.12
C TYR A 28 47.42 19.91 -1.81
N LYS A 29 47.02 21.04 -1.25
CA LYS A 29 46.27 21.14 0.03
C LYS A 29 44.76 21.32 -0.16
N GLY A 30 44.29 21.44 -1.40
CA GLY A 30 42.86 21.50 -1.71
C GLY A 30 42.17 20.15 -1.62
N ASP A 31 40.85 20.17 -1.65
CA ASP A 31 40.03 18.96 -1.69
C ASP A 31 40.37 18.18 -2.97
N ARG A 32 40.71 16.87 -2.79
CA ARG A 32 41.05 15.97 -3.91
C ARG A 32 39.80 15.49 -4.68
N ILE A 33 38.64 15.67 -4.09
CA ILE A 33 37.35 15.33 -4.67
C ILE A 33 36.53 16.62 -4.61
N ALA A 34 35.95 17.01 -5.73
CA ALA A 34 35.01 18.13 -5.77
C ALA A 34 33.83 17.80 -4.85
N GLY A 35 33.40 18.76 -4.03
CA GLY A 35 32.16 18.63 -3.27
C GLY A 35 30.97 18.52 -4.23
N LEU A 36 29.86 17.96 -3.72
CA LEU A 36 28.61 17.87 -4.47
C LEU A 36 28.12 19.28 -4.84
N ASP A 37 27.61 19.42 -6.05
CA ASP A 37 26.93 20.62 -6.52
C ASP A 37 25.67 20.89 -5.63
N PRO A 38 25.29 22.15 -5.38
CA PRO A 38 24.05 22.47 -4.69
C PRO A 38 22.80 21.76 -5.25
N GLN A 39 22.76 21.51 -6.55
CA GLN A 39 21.67 20.75 -7.17
C GLN A 39 21.74 19.26 -6.87
N GLU A 40 22.92 18.66 -6.78
CA GLU A 40 23.14 17.29 -6.35
C GLU A 40 22.75 17.10 -4.88
N ILE A 41 23.12 18.05 -4.02
CA ILE A 41 22.71 18.07 -2.60
C ILE A 41 21.18 18.16 -2.49
N ALA A 42 20.53 19.00 -3.30
CA ALA A 42 19.08 19.13 -3.32
C ALA A 42 18.41 17.82 -3.78
N ALA A 43 18.94 17.17 -4.79
CA ALA A 43 18.45 15.87 -5.27
C ALA A 43 18.63 14.77 -4.22
N GLU A 44 19.76 14.73 -3.53
CA GLU A 44 20.03 13.78 -2.43
C GLU A 44 19.06 14.00 -1.26
N ASN A 45 18.76 15.23 -0.92
CA ASN A 45 17.79 15.57 0.11
C ASN A 45 16.37 15.09 -0.26
N ILE A 46 15.94 15.28 -1.51
CA ILE A 46 14.65 14.75 -1.97
C ILE A 46 14.64 13.22 -1.90
N TYR A 47 15.71 12.58 -2.34
CA TYR A 47 15.81 11.13 -2.32
C TYR A 47 15.74 10.57 -0.89
N SER A 48 16.56 11.11 0.03
CA SER A 48 16.66 10.62 1.40
C SER A 48 15.45 10.97 2.26
N GLN A 49 14.86 12.17 2.09
CA GLN A 49 13.78 12.66 2.95
C GLN A 49 12.38 12.36 2.40
N GLN A 50 12.24 12.16 1.09
CA GLN A 50 10.93 11.90 0.48
C GLN A 50 10.84 10.49 -0.12
N ILE A 51 11.75 10.10 -1.00
CA ILE A 51 11.63 8.85 -1.76
C ILE A 51 11.78 7.63 -0.84
N ILE A 52 12.85 7.57 -0.03
CA ILE A 52 13.09 6.41 0.84
C ILE A 52 11.96 6.19 1.84
N PRO A 53 11.48 7.20 2.61
CA PRO A 53 10.38 7.02 3.54
C PRO A 53 9.07 6.60 2.86
N GLN A 54 8.74 7.19 1.69
CA GLN A 54 7.53 6.87 0.95
C GLN A 54 7.59 5.45 0.37
N ALA A 55 8.74 5.02 -0.14
CA ALA A 55 8.95 3.65 -0.59
C ALA A 55 8.78 2.64 0.55
N GLY A 56 9.26 2.98 1.76
CA GLY A 56 9.05 2.18 2.97
C GLY A 56 7.57 2.08 3.36
N GLN A 57 6.82 3.19 3.29
CA GLN A 57 5.38 3.20 3.52
C GLN A 57 4.64 2.36 2.48
N LEU A 58 5.00 2.48 1.21
CA LEU A 58 4.42 1.69 0.12
C LEU A 58 4.63 0.19 0.34
N ALA A 59 5.84 -0.21 0.73
CA ALA A 59 6.15 -1.59 1.09
C ALA A 59 5.34 -2.06 2.31
N GLY A 60 5.18 -1.20 3.33
CA GLY A 60 4.34 -1.48 4.48
C GLY A 60 2.87 -1.74 4.10
N ILE A 61 2.29 -0.89 3.25
CA ILE A 61 0.92 -1.06 2.76
C ILE A 61 0.82 -2.32 1.87
N ALA A 62 1.81 -2.57 1.01
CA ALA A 62 1.82 -3.74 0.15
C ALA A 62 1.82 -5.06 0.93
N ASN A 63 2.43 -5.10 2.10
CA ASN A 63 2.51 -6.27 2.98
C ASN A 63 1.30 -6.42 3.94
N GLN A 64 0.36 -5.47 3.95
CA GLN A 64 -0.85 -5.62 4.76
C GLN A 64 -1.71 -6.76 4.25
N THR A 65 -2.16 -7.61 5.17
CA THR A 65 -3.04 -8.73 4.88
C THR A 65 -4.42 -8.50 5.50
N TYR A 66 -5.45 -9.03 4.85
CA TYR A 66 -6.80 -9.02 5.39
C TYR A 66 -6.94 -10.21 6.35
N ASP A 67 -6.56 -9.99 7.60
CA ASP A 67 -6.66 -10.96 8.68
C ASP A 67 -7.91 -10.69 9.57
N ARG A 68 -8.07 -11.46 10.64
CA ARG A 68 -9.21 -11.33 11.54
C ARG A 68 -9.28 -9.97 12.23
N ALA A 69 -8.15 -9.36 12.59
CA ALA A 69 -8.11 -8.06 13.24
C ALA A 69 -8.51 -6.96 12.26
N THR A 70 -7.97 -7.02 11.04
CA THR A 70 -8.32 -6.12 9.94
C THR A 70 -9.79 -6.27 9.56
N ALA A 71 -10.31 -7.50 9.51
CA ALA A 71 -11.72 -7.77 9.24
C ALA A 71 -12.65 -7.08 10.24
N GLN A 72 -12.28 -7.02 11.51
CA GLN A 72 -13.07 -6.30 12.53
C GLN A 72 -13.08 -4.79 12.28
N ALA A 73 -11.97 -4.20 11.87
CA ALA A 73 -11.88 -2.76 11.57
C ALA A 73 -12.72 -2.34 10.35
N TYR A 74 -12.84 -3.23 9.37
CA TYR A 74 -13.62 -3.00 8.14
C TYR A 74 -15.03 -3.59 8.20
N ALA A 75 -15.42 -4.23 9.31
CA ALA A 75 -16.76 -4.79 9.49
C ALA A 75 -17.82 -3.68 9.46
N ASN A 76 -18.99 -4.03 8.92
CA ASN A 76 -20.13 -3.12 8.98
C ASN A 76 -20.68 -3.08 10.41
N PRO A 77 -20.73 -1.92 11.10
CA PRO A 77 -21.24 -1.83 12.45
C PRO A 77 -22.71 -2.25 12.57
N TYR A 78 -23.46 -2.23 11.47
CA TYR A 78 -24.85 -2.65 11.41
C TYR A 78 -25.05 -4.13 11.08
N GLU A 79 -23.99 -4.90 10.86
CA GLU A 79 -24.07 -6.31 10.47
C GLU A 79 -24.92 -7.16 11.44
N ASN A 80 -24.64 -7.00 12.74
CA ASN A 80 -25.41 -7.71 13.76
C ASN A 80 -26.90 -7.32 13.76
N GLN A 81 -27.22 -6.07 13.47
CA GLN A 81 -28.59 -5.60 13.39
C GLN A 81 -29.32 -6.19 12.18
N VAL A 82 -28.65 -6.27 11.03
CA VAL A 82 -29.17 -6.90 9.81
C VAL A 82 -29.42 -8.38 10.04
N ILE A 83 -28.45 -9.07 10.66
CA ILE A 83 -28.60 -10.51 11.01
C ILE A 83 -29.79 -10.68 11.95
N SER A 84 -29.89 -9.89 13.02
CA SER A 84 -30.98 -9.99 13.99
C SER A 84 -32.34 -9.73 13.35
N GLY A 85 -32.43 -8.74 12.44
CA GLY A 85 -33.65 -8.47 11.69
C GLY A 85 -34.06 -9.65 10.80
N ALA A 86 -33.14 -10.17 10.00
CA ALA A 86 -33.40 -11.32 9.12
C ALA A 86 -33.80 -12.59 9.91
N LEU A 87 -33.19 -12.81 11.09
CA LEU A 87 -33.59 -13.92 11.97
C LEU A 87 -34.97 -13.70 12.60
N GLY A 88 -35.32 -12.44 12.94
CA GLY A 88 -36.66 -12.06 13.39
C GLY A 88 -37.73 -12.36 12.34
N ASP A 89 -37.48 -11.98 11.10
CA ASP A 89 -38.40 -12.25 9.97
C ASP A 89 -38.58 -13.75 9.74
N LEU A 90 -37.50 -14.55 9.86
CA LEU A 90 -37.58 -16.02 9.77
C LEU A 90 -38.41 -16.64 10.91
N GLN A 91 -38.24 -16.09 12.14
CA GLN A 91 -39.02 -16.55 13.30
C GLN A 91 -40.51 -16.26 13.14
N GLU A 92 -40.83 -15.07 12.63
CA GLU A 92 -42.23 -14.67 12.35
C GLU A 92 -42.83 -15.56 11.27
N ALA A 93 -42.12 -15.77 10.15
CA ALA A 93 -42.57 -16.66 9.06
C ALA A 93 -42.79 -18.11 9.55
N TYR A 94 -41.91 -18.62 10.42
CA TYR A 94 -42.06 -19.92 11.04
C TYR A 94 -43.31 -19.97 11.93
N GLY A 95 -43.54 -18.97 12.78
CA GLY A 95 -44.73 -18.86 13.63
C GLY A 95 -46.03 -18.83 12.83
N GLN A 96 -46.08 -18.08 11.73
CA GLN A 96 -47.21 -18.03 10.81
C GLN A 96 -47.46 -19.39 10.18
N SER A 97 -46.40 -20.11 9.73
CA SER A 97 -46.48 -21.43 9.16
C SER A 97 -47.02 -22.45 10.16
N GLN A 98 -46.55 -22.42 11.41
CA GLN A 98 -47.06 -23.29 12.49
C GLN A 98 -48.54 -23.03 12.75
N THR A 99 -48.95 -21.76 12.85
CA THR A 99 -50.37 -21.41 13.04
C THR A 99 -51.25 -21.91 11.91
N ALA A 100 -50.79 -21.83 10.67
CA ALA A 100 -51.50 -22.34 9.50
C ALA A 100 -51.62 -23.88 9.50
N MET A 101 -50.53 -24.58 9.87
CA MET A 101 -50.53 -26.04 10.00
C MET A 101 -51.50 -26.51 11.12
N ASP A 102 -51.49 -25.83 12.26
CA ASP A 102 -52.39 -26.16 13.37
C ASP A 102 -53.85 -25.91 12.99
N ALA A 103 -54.15 -24.79 12.32
CA ALA A 103 -55.52 -24.53 11.82
C ALA A 103 -55.99 -25.60 10.82
N GLN A 104 -55.11 -26.05 9.94
CA GLN A 104 -55.41 -27.13 8.99
C GLN A 104 -55.63 -28.48 9.71
N ALA A 105 -54.81 -28.77 10.73
CA ALA A 105 -54.95 -30.01 11.53
C ALA A 105 -56.27 -30.03 12.31
N ILE A 106 -56.64 -28.85 12.88
CA ILE A 106 -57.93 -28.69 13.58
C ILE A 106 -59.09 -28.91 12.59
N GLY A 107 -59.04 -28.23 11.44
CA GLY A 107 -60.10 -28.32 10.39
C GLY A 107 -60.28 -29.73 9.83
N SER A 108 -59.25 -30.56 9.82
CA SER A 108 -59.26 -31.95 9.36
C SER A 108 -59.56 -32.98 10.48
N GLY A 109 -59.72 -32.52 11.74
CA GLY A 109 -59.92 -33.41 12.89
C GLY A 109 -58.68 -34.23 13.28
N ALA A 110 -57.51 -33.89 12.77
CA ALA A 110 -56.25 -34.62 13.00
C ALA A 110 -55.34 -33.94 14.07
N PHE A 111 -55.89 -33.00 14.83
CA PHE A 111 -55.14 -32.31 15.83
C PHE A 111 -54.67 -33.19 16.98
N GLY A 112 -53.39 -33.15 17.34
CA GLY A 112 -52.81 -33.95 18.43
C GLY A 112 -52.34 -35.36 18.02
N GLY A 113 -52.42 -35.71 16.72
CA GLY A 113 -51.97 -37.02 16.23
C GLY A 113 -50.42 -37.08 16.03
N SER A 114 -49.89 -38.33 16.05
CA SER A 114 -48.44 -38.58 15.84
C SER A 114 -47.88 -37.94 14.53
N ARG A 115 -48.73 -37.85 13.49
CA ARG A 115 -48.36 -37.21 12.23
C ARG A 115 -48.10 -35.72 12.38
N GLN A 116 -48.91 -35.01 13.17
CA GLN A 116 -48.70 -33.58 13.47
C GLN A 116 -47.42 -33.40 14.27
N GLY A 117 -47.13 -34.28 15.24
CA GLY A 117 -45.87 -34.25 16.00
C GLY A 117 -44.63 -34.37 15.07
N ILE A 118 -44.67 -35.29 14.09
CA ILE A 118 -43.57 -35.43 13.12
C ILE A 118 -43.46 -34.19 12.23
N GLN A 119 -44.58 -33.64 11.76
CA GLN A 119 -44.53 -32.39 10.95
C GLN A 119 -43.97 -31.20 11.71
N ASN A 120 -44.29 -31.06 12.99
CA ASN A 120 -43.75 -30.01 13.84
C ASN A 120 -42.23 -30.15 14.04
N VAL A 121 -41.74 -31.39 14.26
CA VAL A 121 -40.29 -31.64 14.38
C VAL A 121 -39.56 -31.31 13.07
N LEU A 122 -40.07 -31.76 11.95
CA LEU A 122 -39.50 -31.45 10.62
C LEU A 122 -39.57 -29.95 10.31
N GLY A 123 -40.64 -29.26 10.71
CA GLY A 123 -40.76 -27.81 10.56
C GLY A 123 -39.72 -27.08 11.38
N GLN A 124 -39.51 -27.52 12.63
CA GLN A 124 -38.48 -26.94 13.50
C GLN A 124 -37.06 -27.18 12.95
N GLU A 125 -36.75 -28.36 12.45
CA GLU A 125 -35.44 -28.66 11.84
C GLU A 125 -35.19 -27.77 10.64
N ARG A 126 -36.11 -27.60 9.73
CA ARG A 126 -36.01 -26.69 8.57
C ARG A 126 -35.84 -25.24 8.97
N TYR A 127 -36.52 -24.81 10.05
CA TYR A 127 -36.33 -23.46 10.58
C TYR A 127 -34.90 -23.25 11.10
N LEU A 128 -34.37 -24.20 11.89
CA LEU A 128 -33.01 -24.14 12.40
C LEU A 128 -31.97 -24.13 11.28
N ASP A 129 -32.14 -24.93 10.25
CA ASP A 129 -31.31 -24.95 9.07
C ASP A 129 -31.35 -23.59 8.34
N SER A 130 -32.54 -22.99 8.18
CA SER A 130 -32.71 -21.70 7.54
C SER A 130 -32.04 -20.58 8.36
N VAL A 131 -32.12 -20.65 9.69
CA VAL A 131 -31.41 -19.70 10.62
C VAL A 131 -29.91 -19.85 10.46
N ALA A 132 -29.38 -21.06 10.46
CA ALA A 132 -27.96 -21.35 10.27
C ALA A 132 -27.46 -20.85 8.92
N ASP A 133 -28.14 -21.19 7.85
CA ASP A 133 -27.83 -20.79 6.48
C ASP A 133 -27.84 -19.26 6.30
N THR A 134 -28.90 -18.61 6.76
CA THR A 134 -29.06 -17.16 6.65
C THR A 134 -27.97 -16.44 7.40
N SER A 135 -27.70 -16.84 8.64
CA SER A 135 -26.64 -16.26 9.46
C SER A 135 -25.26 -16.45 8.84
N ALA A 136 -24.98 -17.63 8.26
CA ALA A 136 -23.71 -17.91 7.60
C ALA A 136 -23.53 -17.07 6.34
N ARG A 137 -24.56 -16.96 5.51
CA ARG A 137 -24.53 -16.13 4.28
C ARG A 137 -24.35 -14.65 4.58
N LEU A 138 -25.04 -14.12 5.58
CA LEU A 138 -24.92 -12.72 5.95
C LEU A 138 -23.53 -12.40 6.50
N ARG A 139 -22.94 -13.28 7.34
CA ARG A 139 -21.59 -13.13 7.81
C ARG A 139 -20.55 -13.23 6.69
N GLN A 140 -20.76 -14.17 5.76
CA GLN A 140 -19.88 -14.28 4.59
C GLN A 140 -19.95 -13.01 3.73
N ALA A 141 -21.14 -12.49 3.45
CA ALA A 141 -21.32 -11.24 2.69
C ALA A 141 -20.67 -10.03 3.42
N GLY A 142 -20.79 -10.00 4.76
CA GLY A 142 -20.10 -8.98 5.59
C GLY A 142 -18.57 -9.06 5.46
N PHE A 143 -18.02 -10.27 5.52
CA PHE A 143 -16.59 -10.51 5.36
C PHE A 143 -16.10 -10.12 3.95
N GLU A 144 -16.81 -10.51 2.91
CA GLU A 144 -16.47 -10.16 1.52
C GLU A 144 -16.57 -8.64 1.26
N SER A 145 -17.58 -7.98 1.82
CA SER A 145 -17.72 -6.53 1.77
C SER A 145 -16.56 -5.83 2.48
N GLY A 146 -16.17 -6.30 3.66
CA GLY A 146 -15.02 -5.80 4.40
C GLY A 146 -13.71 -5.98 3.64
N ALA A 147 -13.48 -7.15 3.04
CA ALA A 147 -12.32 -7.43 2.21
C ALA A 147 -12.24 -6.51 0.98
N SER A 148 -13.37 -6.25 0.35
CA SER A 148 -13.46 -5.31 -0.79
C SER A 148 -13.11 -3.89 -0.39
N ARG A 149 -13.63 -3.39 0.75
CA ARG A 149 -13.30 -2.07 1.28
C ARG A 149 -11.82 -1.95 1.64
N PHE A 150 -11.26 -2.97 2.28
CA PHE A 150 -9.83 -3.02 2.58
C PHE A 150 -8.98 -2.95 1.31
N ALA A 151 -9.31 -3.74 0.29
CA ALA A 151 -8.60 -3.73 -1.00
C ALA A 151 -8.67 -2.36 -1.69
N GLN A 152 -9.84 -1.72 -1.65
CA GLN A 152 -10.05 -0.39 -2.23
C GLN A 152 -9.29 0.71 -1.48
N ASP A 153 -9.31 0.69 -0.15
CA ASP A 153 -8.57 1.62 0.70
C ASP A 153 -7.06 1.50 0.47
N ARG A 154 -6.56 0.26 0.47
CA ARG A 154 -5.17 -0.04 0.15
C ARG A 154 -4.78 0.45 -1.25
N ALA A 155 -5.60 0.24 -2.27
CA ALA A 155 -5.34 0.73 -3.62
C ALA A 155 -5.29 2.27 -3.66
N THR A 156 -6.17 2.95 -2.94
CA THR A 156 -6.18 4.41 -2.83
C THR A 156 -4.92 4.94 -2.15
N GLN A 157 -4.49 4.33 -1.05
CA GLN A 157 -3.27 4.70 -0.33
C GLN A 157 -2.02 4.48 -1.20
N MET A 158 -1.93 3.34 -1.88
CA MET A 158 -0.83 3.05 -2.81
C MET A 158 -0.80 4.02 -4.00
N GLY A 159 -1.97 4.36 -4.55
CA GLY A 159 -2.10 5.34 -5.62
C GLY A 159 -1.63 6.73 -5.21
N GLY A 160 -2.01 7.19 -4.02
CA GLY A 160 -1.58 8.47 -3.46
C GLY A 160 -0.05 8.55 -3.26
N LEU A 161 0.54 7.51 -2.66
CA LEU A 161 1.99 7.43 -2.50
C LEU A 161 2.72 7.32 -3.85
N GLY A 162 2.17 6.58 -4.81
CA GLY A 162 2.71 6.48 -6.16
C GLY A 162 2.78 7.83 -6.87
N GLN A 163 1.75 8.66 -6.73
CA GLN A 163 1.75 10.04 -7.27
C GLN A 163 2.82 10.92 -6.59
N GLN A 164 2.97 10.83 -5.28
CA GLN A 164 3.98 11.58 -4.55
C GLN A 164 5.41 11.17 -4.96
N LEU A 165 5.66 9.87 -5.11
CA LEU A 165 6.92 9.35 -5.62
C LEU A 165 7.19 9.81 -7.05
N GLY A 166 6.18 9.81 -7.93
CA GLY A 166 6.27 10.33 -9.29
C GLY A 166 6.63 11.82 -9.32
N ALA A 167 6.03 12.63 -8.46
CA ALA A 167 6.35 14.05 -8.34
C ALA A 167 7.80 14.27 -7.86
N ALA A 168 8.24 13.53 -6.85
CA ALA A 168 9.61 13.61 -6.31
C ALA A 168 10.66 13.20 -7.36
N THR A 169 10.42 12.13 -8.12
CA THR A 169 11.32 11.70 -9.20
C THR A 169 11.38 12.71 -10.34
N THR A 170 10.26 13.34 -10.69
CA THR A 170 10.23 14.42 -11.70
C THR A 170 11.05 15.63 -11.24
N GLN A 171 10.97 15.99 -9.96
CA GLN A 171 11.75 17.07 -9.36
C GLN A 171 13.26 16.80 -9.44
N ILE A 172 13.70 15.56 -9.13
CA ILE A 172 15.10 15.15 -9.27
C ILE A 172 15.55 15.24 -10.73
N GLY A 173 14.74 14.76 -11.67
CA GLY A 173 15.05 14.86 -13.10
C GLY A 173 15.22 16.30 -13.60
N ALA A 174 14.39 17.23 -13.09
CA ALA A 174 14.52 18.65 -13.41
C ALA A 174 15.81 19.27 -12.83
N LEU A 175 16.21 18.90 -11.62
CA LEU A 175 17.47 19.34 -11.03
C LEU A 175 18.68 18.84 -11.79
N GLN A 176 18.68 17.56 -12.20
CA GLN A 176 19.76 16.96 -12.99
C GLN A 176 19.90 17.61 -14.39
N SER A 177 18.79 17.88 -15.07
CA SER A 177 18.83 18.57 -16.37
C SER A 177 19.30 20.01 -16.25
N GLY A 178 18.96 20.70 -15.15
CA GLY A 178 19.48 22.05 -14.85
C GLY A 178 20.99 22.06 -14.63
N ALA A 179 21.53 21.07 -13.91
CA ALA A 179 22.97 20.92 -13.68
C ALA A 179 23.76 20.69 -14.99
N GLN A 180 23.23 19.85 -15.88
CA GLN A 180 23.85 19.59 -17.19
C GLN A 180 23.87 20.84 -18.10
N GLY A 181 22.83 21.67 -18.03
CA GLY A 181 22.76 22.92 -18.77
C GLY A 181 23.81 23.95 -18.34
N LEU A 182 24.21 23.97 -17.07
CA LEU A 182 25.24 24.88 -16.53
C LEU A 182 26.67 24.44 -16.85
N GLN A 183 26.90 23.15 -17.15
CA GLN A 183 28.22 22.64 -17.53
C GLN A 183 28.53 22.83 -19.02
N ALA A 184 27.56 23.29 -19.81
CA ALA A 184 27.70 23.48 -21.26
C ALA A 184 28.13 24.89 -21.66
N PHE A 185 28.44 25.79 -20.71
CA PHE A 185 28.97 27.13 -20.87
C PHE A 185 30.37 27.24 -20.25
#